data_c2c5e239e43a648bacfb28f0a3a4f571
#
_entry.id   c2c5e239e43a648bacfb28f0a3a4f571
#
_cell.length_a   1.000
_cell.length_b   1.000
_cell.length_c   1.000
_cell.angle_alpha   90.00
_cell.angle_beta   90.00
_cell.angle_gamma   90.00
#
_symmetry.space_group_name_H-M   'P 1'
#
loop_
_entity.id
_entity.type
_entity.pdbx_description
1 polymer ?
#
loop_
_entity_poly.entity_id
_entity_poly.type
_entity_poly.pdbx_seq_one_letter_code
_entity_poly.pdbx_strand_id
1 'polypeptide(L)'
;MRPPVCGDGVVTTAVGWRGIIPGVSAVEMGSKVFRRRWSLDDIAYDKVDRAVIADNRDWFYLLAASSFVEILSDLYARNLGDYYAGDDETCAWLAYKWGPEEVQHGEALKRYVLTVWPDFDWQRGFDGFRADYAPYCETALLGPTRALEMAARCVVETGTSSFYGMLTHASPEPVLAALASHIRDDEVGHYKGFYRIYREYQGREPHSRWHVARTIWRRAVEVDQEDAYLAVKNVSLVHEARADFTRHDFRAFRNRIRAWMRQYYPFQSAVKMLLTPLDLPAPLQRLVVPLMVGGARRIV
;
A
#
# COMPACT_ATOMS: atom_id res chain seq x y z
N MET A 1 44.44 4.99 1.98
CA MET A 1 43.85 4.07 2.96
C MET A 1 42.51 3.62 2.38
N ARG A 2 42.36 2.34 2.04
CA ARG A 2 41.10 1.76 1.55
C ARG A 2 40.29 1.30 2.76
N PRO A 3 38.93 1.46 2.77
CA PRO A 3 38.08 0.85 3.78
C PRO A 3 37.93 -0.66 3.53
N PRO A 4 37.64 -1.46 4.57
CA PRO A 4 37.60 -2.90 4.48
C PRO A 4 36.32 -3.39 3.79
N VAL A 5 36.48 -4.43 2.98
CA VAL A 5 35.45 -5.22 2.32
C VAL A 5 34.80 -6.11 3.41
N CYS A 6 33.50 -6.01 3.63
CA CYS A 6 32.74 -6.97 4.42
C CYS A 6 32.21 -8.08 3.50
N GLY A 7 32.52 -9.30 3.90
CA GLY A 7 32.31 -10.51 3.15
C GLY A 7 30.85 -11.00 3.07
N ASP A 8 30.67 -11.88 2.10
CA ASP A 8 29.49 -12.65 1.78
C ASP A 8 28.92 -13.44 2.97
N GLY A 9 27.64 -13.23 3.23
CA GLY A 9 26.88 -14.08 4.14
C GLY A 9 25.41 -14.07 3.70
N VAL A 10 25.03 -15.08 2.92
CA VAL A 10 23.64 -15.42 2.65
C VAL A 10 22.95 -15.73 3.98
N VAL A 11 22.04 -14.90 4.42
CA VAL A 11 21.13 -15.19 5.53
C VAL A 11 19.71 -14.99 5.06
N THR A 12 19.11 -16.09 4.62
CA THR A 12 17.66 -16.28 4.59
C THR A 12 17.17 -16.39 6.03
N THR A 13 16.74 -15.30 6.63
CA THR A 13 15.91 -15.34 7.84
C THR A 13 14.96 -14.14 7.79
N ALA A 14 13.69 -14.40 8.06
CA ALA A 14 12.70 -13.39 8.36
C ALA A 14 13.32 -12.33 9.28
N VAL A 15 13.55 -11.14 8.75
CA VAL A 15 14.14 -10.03 9.51
C VAL A 15 13.11 -9.62 10.55
N GLY A 16 13.28 -10.16 11.75
CA GLY A 16 12.46 -9.78 12.89
C GLY A 16 12.68 -8.30 13.19
N TRP A 17 11.61 -7.58 13.33
CA TRP A 17 11.53 -6.16 13.74
C TRP A 17 12.16 -5.87 15.14
N ARG A 18 12.87 -6.84 15.71
CA ARG A 18 13.55 -6.70 17.00
C ARG A 18 14.76 -5.79 16.86
N GLY A 19 14.62 -4.51 17.24
CA GLY A 19 15.73 -3.59 17.37
C GLY A 19 15.67 -2.32 16.51
N ILE A 20 14.54 -1.99 15.90
CA ILE A 20 14.43 -0.87 14.94
C ILE A 20 14.13 0.48 15.62
N ILE A 21 13.63 0.49 16.85
CA ILE A 21 13.44 1.72 17.63
C ILE A 21 14.48 1.76 18.73
N PRO A 22 15.49 2.65 18.68
CA PRO A 22 16.45 2.80 19.77
C PRO A 22 15.73 3.20 21.06
N GLY A 23 15.81 2.35 22.09
CA GLY A 23 15.32 2.66 23.44
C GLY A 23 13.95 2.11 23.81
N VAL A 24 13.26 1.36 22.93
CA VAL A 24 11.96 0.75 23.24
C VAL A 24 12.10 -0.78 23.29
N SER A 25 12.07 -1.37 24.50
CA SER A 25 11.97 -2.81 24.64
C SER A 25 10.50 -3.25 24.49
N ALA A 26 10.25 -4.36 23.81
CA ALA A 26 8.92 -4.93 23.62
C ALA A 26 8.17 -5.28 24.93
N VAL A 27 8.83 -5.22 26.06
CA VAL A 27 8.34 -5.58 27.40
C VAL A 27 7.75 -4.39 28.16
N GLU A 28 8.10 -3.15 27.81
CA GLU A 28 7.68 -1.96 28.57
C GLU A 28 6.48 -1.23 28.03
N MET A 29 5.99 -1.58 26.83
CA MET A 29 4.81 -0.96 26.24
C MET A 29 3.56 -1.74 26.61
N GLY A 30 2.77 -1.16 27.49
CA GLY A 30 1.59 -1.74 28.12
C GLY A 30 0.70 -2.56 27.17
N SER A 31 0.50 -3.80 27.51
CA SER A 31 -0.49 -4.85 27.18
C SER A 31 -1.40 -4.76 25.94
N LYS A 32 -1.19 -3.90 24.96
CA LYS A 32 -1.93 -3.94 23.68
C LYS A 32 -1.34 -5.03 22.80
N VAL A 33 -1.92 -6.23 22.83
CA VAL A 33 -1.57 -7.31 21.89
C VAL A 33 -2.20 -6.99 20.54
N PHE A 34 -1.38 -6.63 19.56
CA PHE A 34 -1.82 -6.47 18.19
C PHE A 34 -1.97 -7.85 17.53
N ARG A 35 -3.21 -8.29 17.32
CA ARG A 35 -3.50 -9.56 16.65
C ARG A 35 -3.75 -9.30 15.16
N ARG A 36 -3.13 -10.13 14.30
CA ARG A 36 -3.49 -10.22 12.89
C ARG A 36 -4.85 -10.88 12.75
N ARG A 37 -5.61 -10.52 11.74
CA ARG A 37 -6.93 -11.09 11.45
C ARG A 37 -6.83 -12.42 10.72
N TRP A 38 -5.77 -12.61 9.95
CA TRP A 38 -5.50 -13.77 9.12
C TRP A 38 -3.98 -13.98 8.98
N SER A 39 -3.59 -15.12 8.42
CA SER A 39 -2.22 -15.50 8.13
C SER A 39 -2.11 -16.07 6.71
N LEU A 40 -0.88 -16.24 6.20
CA LEU A 40 -0.65 -16.85 4.89
C LEU A 40 -1.25 -18.26 4.77
N ASP A 41 -1.37 -18.98 5.89
CA ASP A 41 -1.90 -20.35 5.91
C ASP A 41 -3.44 -20.40 5.81
N ASP A 42 -4.11 -19.26 6.02
CA ASP A 42 -5.56 -19.15 5.82
C ASP A 42 -5.93 -19.04 4.33
N ILE A 43 -4.95 -18.83 3.45
CA ILE A 43 -5.15 -18.73 2.00
C ILE A 43 -4.94 -20.10 1.34
N ALA A 44 -5.95 -20.58 0.66
CA ALA A 44 -5.97 -21.92 0.02
C ALA A 44 -5.18 -21.94 -1.30
N TYR A 45 -3.87 -21.70 -1.27
CA TYR A 45 -3.02 -21.63 -2.46
C TYR A 45 -3.03 -22.93 -3.29
N ASP A 46 -3.25 -24.07 -2.64
CA ASP A 46 -3.41 -25.38 -3.25
C ASP A 46 -4.67 -25.53 -4.12
N LYS A 47 -5.65 -24.62 -3.94
CA LYS A 47 -6.91 -24.58 -4.69
C LYS A 47 -6.94 -23.55 -5.81
N VAL A 48 -5.82 -22.86 -6.07
CA VAL A 48 -5.75 -21.85 -7.14
C VAL A 48 -5.98 -22.51 -8.50
N ASP A 49 -7.00 -22.05 -9.21
CA ASP A 49 -7.27 -22.46 -10.58
C ASP A 49 -6.46 -21.62 -11.57
N ARG A 50 -5.27 -22.11 -11.91
CA ARG A 50 -4.37 -21.44 -12.86
C ARG A 50 -4.99 -21.25 -14.24
N ALA A 51 -5.88 -22.14 -14.67
CA ALA A 51 -6.44 -22.10 -16.02
C ALA A 51 -7.30 -20.86 -16.28
N VAL A 52 -7.89 -20.28 -15.23
CA VAL A 52 -8.75 -19.10 -15.38
C VAL A 52 -8.00 -17.77 -15.36
N ILE A 53 -6.71 -17.75 -14.96
CA ILE A 53 -5.98 -16.50 -14.75
C ILE A 53 -4.58 -16.46 -15.37
N ALA A 54 -3.93 -17.60 -15.60
CA ALA A 54 -2.52 -17.67 -16.00
C ALA A 54 -2.23 -16.97 -17.33
N ASP A 55 -3.14 -17.03 -18.29
CA ASP A 55 -2.98 -16.39 -19.59
C ASP A 55 -3.28 -14.88 -19.59
N ASN A 56 -3.77 -14.34 -18.48
CA ASN A 56 -4.12 -12.95 -18.39
C ASN A 56 -2.94 -12.10 -17.89
N ARG A 57 -2.24 -11.51 -18.84
CA ARG A 57 -1.08 -10.65 -18.61
C ARG A 57 -1.37 -9.47 -17.67
N ASP A 58 -2.55 -8.85 -17.73
CA ASP A 58 -2.86 -7.69 -16.91
C ASP A 58 -3.02 -8.08 -15.44
N TRP A 59 -3.57 -9.26 -15.13
CA TRP A 59 -3.57 -9.80 -13.77
C TRP A 59 -2.15 -10.07 -13.26
N PHE A 60 -1.31 -10.67 -14.10
CA PHE A 60 0.09 -10.92 -13.73
C PHE A 60 0.81 -9.63 -13.33
N TYR A 61 0.77 -8.62 -14.20
CA TYR A 61 1.44 -7.34 -13.93
C TYR A 61 0.90 -6.66 -12.69
N LEU A 62 -0.42 -6.66 -12.53
CA LEU A 62 -1.08 -6.00 -11.42
C LEU A 62 -0.68 -6.64 -10.08
N LEU A 63 -0.73 -7.97 -10.00
CA LEU A 63 -0.45 -8.70 -8.76
C LEU A 63 1.04 -8.72 -8.41
N ALA A 64 1.91 -8.91 -9.40
CA ALA A 64 3.35 -8.88 -9.17
C ALA A 64 3.81 -7.49 -8.73
N ALA A 65 3.33 -6.42 -9.39
CA ALA A 65 3.63 -5.04 -9.00
C ALA A 65 3.09 -4.72 -7.60
N SER A 66 1.86 -5.12 -7.28
CA SER A 66 1.29 -4.91 -5.94
C SER A 66 2.12 -5.62 -4.87
N SER A 67 2.58 -6.85 -5.10
CA SER A 67 3.43 -7.57 -4.13
C SER A 67 4.74 -6.85 -3.85
N PHE A 68 5.31 -6.14 -4.83
CA PHE A 68 6.51 -5.34 -4.64
C PHE A 68 6.25 -4.11 -3.76
N VAL A 69 5.17 -3.38 -4.05
CA VAL A 69 4.81 -2.17 -3.31
C VAL A 69 4.51 -2.49 -1.85
N GLU A 70 3.71 -3.53 -1.60
CA GLU A 70 3.34 -3.95 -0.25
C GLU A 70 4.57 -4.39 0.59
N ILE A 71 5.45 -5.22 0.06
CA ILE A 71 6.66 -5.66 0.80
C ILE A 71 7.58 -4.48 1.10
N LEU A 72 7.69 -3.50 0.20
CA LEU A 72 8.56 -2.35 0.41
C LEU A 72 8.04 -1.37 1.46
N SER A 73 6.81 -1.54 1.95
CA SER A 73 6.22 -0.72 3.02
C SER A 73 7.02 -0.75 4.32
N ASP A 74 7.92 -1.73 4.50
CA ASP A 74 8.86 -1.75 5.64
C ASP A 74 9.75 -0.50 5.70
N LEU A 75 10.15 0.07 4.56
CA LEU A 75 10.92 1.31 4.49
C LEU A 75 10.09 2.51 4.95
N TYR A 76 8.83 2.58 4.51
CA TYR A 76 7.91 3.62 4.96
C TYR A 76 7.61 3.55 6.45
N ALA A 77 7.42 2.35 6.97
CA ALA A 77 7.15 2.16 8.38
C ALA A 77 8.29 2.69 9.26
N ARG A 78 9.55 2.51 8.83
CA ARG A 78 10.72 3.07 9.51
C ARG A 78 10.73 4.59 9.46
N ASN A 79 10.56 5.17 8.27
CA ASN A 79 10.54 6.63 8.09
C ASN A 79 9.43 7.29 8.90
N LEU A 80 8.24 6.67 8.95
CA LEU A 80 7.15 7.14 9.80
C LEU A 80 7.51 6.99 11.28
N GLY A 81 8.10 5.86 11.70
CA GLY A 81 8.56 5.67 13.07
C GLY A 81 9.53 6.76 13.51
N ASP A 82 10.52 7.09 12.68
CA ASP A 82 11.48 8.17 12.94
C ASP A 82 10.80 9.54 13.01
N TYR A 83 9.86 9.81 12.09
CA TYR A 83 9.11 11.07 12.05
C TYR A 83 8.20 11.25 13.27
N TYR A 84 7.61 10.17 13.79
CA TYR A 84 6.76 10.18 14.98
C TYR A 84 7.53 9.87 16.27
N ALA A 85 8.86 9.88 16.25
CA ALA A 85 9.68 9.65 17.45
C ALA A 85 9.23 10.53 18.63
N GLY A 86 9.09 9.90 19.81
CA GLY A 86 8.53 10.53 21.01
C GLY A 86 7.01 10.37 21.18
N ASP A 87 6.33 9.73 20.21
CA ASP A 87 4.94 9.25 20.37
C ASP A 87 4.96 7.71 20.35
N ASP A 88 5.14 7.13 21.53
CA ASP A 88 5.33 5.69 21.69
C ASP A 88 4.10 4.88 21.21
N GLU A 89 2.89 5.42 21.35
CA GLU A 89 1.67 4.72 20.91
C GLU A 89 1.60 4.66 19.37
N THR A 90 1.87 5.77 18.70
CA THR A 90 1.93 5.82 17.23
C THR A 90 3.07 4.95 16.70
N CYS A 91 4.27 5.06 17.27
CA CYS A 91 5.41 4.23 16.89
C CYS A 91 5.14 2.74 17.07
N ALA A 92 4.51 2.34 18.18
CA ALA A 92 4.13 0.95 18.43
C ALA A 92 3.12 0.43 17.40
N TRP A 93 2.10 1.24 17.09
CA TRP A 93 1.10 0.86 16.11
C TRP A 93 1.72 0.67 14.72
N LEU A 94 2.61 1.58 14.31
CA LEU A 94 3.34 1.47 13.04
C LEU A 94 4.23 0.21 13.00
N ALA A 95 4.99 -0.06 14.07
CA ALA A 95 5.99 -1.13 14.12
C ALA A 95 5.39 -2.52 14.35
N TYR A 96 4.29 -2.63 15.09
CA TYR A 96 3.76 -3.94 15.54
C TYR A 96 2.39 -4.29 14.94
N LYS A 97 1.72 -3.33 14.27
CA LYS A 97 0.45 -3.57 13.61
C LYS A 97 0.57 -3.29 12.11
N TRP A 98 0.68 -2.02 11.71
CA TRP A 98 0.60 -1.61 10.33
C TRP A 98 1.72 -2.23 9.47
N GLY A 99 2.99 -1.97 9.74
CA GLY A 99 4.10 -2.46 8.92
C GLY A 99 4.15 -3.99 8.76
N PRO A 100 3.97 -4.79 9.84
CA PRO A 100 3.90 -6.25 9.70
C PRO A 100 2.70 -6.77 8.90
N GLU A 101 1.56 -6.06 8.87
CA GLU A 101 0.42 -6.44 8.04
C GLU A 101 0.68 -6.12 6.56
N GLU A 102 1.27 -4.97 6.24
CA GLU A 102 1.70 -4.61 4.88
C GLU A 102 2.66 -5.67 4.30
N VAL A 103 3.70 -6.04 5.06
CA VAL A 103 4.63 -7.10 4.63
C VAL A 103 3.90 -8.43 4.41
N GLN A 104 2.92 -8.76 5.26
CA GLN A 104 2.10 -9.96 5.08
C GLN A 104 1.28 -9.90 3.79
N HIS A 105 0.70 -8.73 3.46
CA HIS A 105 -0.03 -8.53 2.20
C HIS A 105 0.88 -8.85 1.00
N GLY A 106 2.07 -8.26 0.99
CA GLY A 106 3.03 -8.49 -0.08
C GLY A 106 3.53 -9.94 -0.19
N GLU A 107 3.83 -10.59 0.94
CA GLU A 107 4.22 -12.01 0.94
C GLU A 107 3.08 -12.93 0.47
N ALA A 108 1.83 -12.62 0.83
CA ALA A 108 0.68 -13.37 0.36
C ALA A 108 0.47 -13.22 -1.15
N LEU A 109 0.59 -12.00 -1.67
CA LEU A 109 0.52 -11.73 -3.11
C LEU A 109 1.69 -12.39 -3.87
N LYS A 110 2.92 -12.31 -3.35
CA LYS A 110 4.09 -12.99 -3.89
C LYS A 110 3.86 -14.49 -4.00
N ARG A 111 3.37 -15.11 -2.92
CA ARG A 111 3.06 -16.54 -2.92
C ARG A 111 2.00 -16.89 -3.96
N TYR A 112 0.96 -16.05 -4.10
CA TYR A 112 -0.06 -16.22 -5.14
C TYR A 112 0.54 -16.10 -6.55
N VAL A 113 1.34 -15.06 -6.81
CA VAL A 113 2.02 -14.83 -8.09
C VAL A 113 2.87 -16.05 -8.47
N LEU A 114 3.71 -16.54 -7.56
CA LEU A 114 4.56 -17.69 -7.81
C LEU A 114 3.80 -19.02 -7.91
N THR A 115 2.60 -19.12 -7.34
CA THR A 115 1.71 -20.25 -7.55
C THR A 115 1.16 -20.27 -8.96
N VAL A 116 0.78 -19.12 -9.52
CA VAL A 116 0.21 -19.02 -10.88
C VAL A 116 1.31 -18.98 -11.94
N TRP A 117 2.36 -18.21 -11.73
CA TRP A 117 3.49 -17.97 -12.66
C TRP A 117 4.83 -18.37 -12.03
N PRO A 118 5.10 -19.68 -11.87
CA PRO A 118 6.28 -20.18 -11.14
C PRO A 118 7.62 -19.84 -11.80
N ASP A 119 7.63 -19.57 -13.11
CA ASP A 119 8.85 -19.24 -13.86
C ASP A 119 9.23 -17.75 -13.75
N PHE A 120 8.44 -16.93 -13.08
CA PHE A 120 8.74 -15.52 -12.87
C PHE A 120 9.83 -15.34 -11.82
N ASP A 121 10.96 -14.75 -12.21
CA ASP A 121 12.03 -14.38 -11.27
C ASP A 121 11.59 -13.16 -10.43
N TRP A 122 10.76 -13.44 -9.44
CA TRP A 122 10.17 -12.46 -8.56
C TRP A 122 11.24 -11.65 -7.83
N GLN A 123 12.30 -12.31 -7.36
CA GLN A 123 13.35 -11.65 -6.57
C GLN A 123 14.09 -10.62 -7.41
N ARG A 124 14.46 -10.96 -8.64
CA ARG A 124 15.11 -10.02 -9.55
C ARG A 124 14.24 -8.81 -9.85
N GLY A 125 12.94 -9.01 -10.04
CA GLY A 125 12.00 -7.91 -10.26
C GLY A 125 11.88 -7.00 -9.05
N PHE A 126 11.78 -7.58 -7.86
CA PHE A 126 11.70 -6.85 -6.61
C PHE A 126 12.97 -6.07 -6.29
N ASP A 127 14.15 -6.66 -6.51
CA ASP A 127 15.43 -5.97 -6.29
C ASP A 127 15.59 -4.75 -7.21
N GLY A 128 15.17 -4.88 -8.47
CA GLY A 128 15.12 -3.75 -9.41
C GLY A 128 14.15 -2.65 -8.95
N PHE A 129 12.93 -3.02 -8.55
CA PHE A 129 11.96 -2.08 -8.01
C PHE A 129 12.48 -1.37 -6.77
N ARG A 130 13.05 -2.11 -5.82
CA ARG A 130 13.63 -1.55 -4.60
C ARG A 130 14.74 -0.55 -4.89
N ALA A 131 15.63 -0.87 -5.82
CA ALA A 131 16.72 0.04 -6.23
C ALA A 131 16.17 1.34 -6.85
N ASP A 132 15.17 1.24 -7.72
CA ASP A 132 14.56 2.39 -8.38
C ASP A 132 13.73 3.26 -7.42
N TYR A 133 13.07 2.66 -6.44
CA TYR A 133 12.10 3.34 -5.59
C TYR A 133 12.65 3.81 -4.23
N ALA A 134 13.71 3.18 -3.70
CA ALA A 134 14.31 3.58 -2.42
C ALA A 134 14.62 5.08 -2.28
N PRO A 135 15.06 5.80 -3.35
CA PRO A 135 15.29 7.24 -3.27
C PRO A 135 14.04 8.09 -2.98
N TYR A 136 12.85 7.54 -3.18
CA TYR A 136 11.58 8.22 -2.87
C TYR A 136 11.09 7.95 -1.43
N CYS A 137 11.78 7.06 -0.70
CA CYS A 137 11.44 6.68 0.67
C CYS A 137 12.33 7.42 1.68
N GLU A 138 12.28 8.75 1.70
CA GLU A 138 13.05 9.57 2.63
C GLU A 138 12.14 10.31 3.60
N THR A 139 12.55 10.43 4.87
CA THR A 139 11.80 11.15 5.92
C THR A 139 11.57 12.62 5.55
N ALA A 140 12.51 13.23 4.80
CA ALA A 140 12.40 14.62 4.33
C ALA A 140 11.23 14.85 3.34
N LEU A 141 10.69 13.78 2.74
CA LEU A 141 9.56 13.85 1.82
C LEU A 141 8.19 13.72 2.50
N LEU A 142 8.18 13.48 3.81
CA LEU A 142 6.94 13.43 4.59
C LEU A 142 6.27 14.80 4.71
N GLY A 143 5.03 14.81 5.13
CA GLY A 143 4.23 16.04 5.27
C GLY A 143 4.84 17.05 6.24
N PRO A 144 4.49 18.33 6.11
CA PRO A 144 5.12 19.41 6.88
C PRO A 144 4.78 19.38 8.37
N THR A 145 3.72 18.66 8.76
CA THR A 145 3.30 18.45 10.15
C THR A 145 2.78 17.03 10.33
N ARG A 146 2.83 16.54 11.58
CA ARG A 146 2.37 15.18 11.91
C ARG A 146 0.89 14.97 11.59
N ALA A 147 0.03 15.97 11.84
CA ALA A 147 -1.38 15.90 11.47
C ALA A 147 -1.57 15.76 9.94
N LEU A 148 -0.90 16.59 9.16
CA LEU A 148 -1.05 16.57 7.69
C LEU A 148 -0.46 15.30 7.08
N GLU A 149 0.62 14.74 7.65
CA GLU A 149 1.13 13.45 7.20
C GLU A 149 0.10 12.33 7.43
N MET A 150 -0.53 12.27 8.61
CA MET A 150 -1.58 11.27 8.87
C MET A 150 -2.81 11.45 7.97
N ALA A 151 -3.17 12.71 7.62
CA ALA A 151 -4.20 12.95 6.62
C ALA A 151 -3.79 12.43 5.23
N ALA A 152 -2.50 12.55 4.86
CA ALA A 152 -1.96 12.00 3.62
C ALA A 152 -1.98 10.45 3.63
N ARG A 153 -1.66 9.80 4.77
CA ARG A 153 -1.79 8.35 4.93
C ARG A 153 -3.23 7.86 4.73
N CYS A 154 -4.22 8.60 5.26
CA CYS A 154 -5.64 8.28 4.98
C CYS A 154 -5.97 8.24 3.48
N VAL A 155 -5.29 9.03 2.64
CA VAL A 155 -5.46 8.98 1.18
C VAL A 155 -4.89 7.70 0.61
N VAL A 156 -3.69 7.29 1.06
CA VAL A 156 -3.05 6.04 0.62
C VAL A 156 -3.95 4.85 0.93
N GLU A 157 -4.38 4.71 2.19
CA GLU A 157 -5.23 3.60 2.63
C GLU A 157 -6.63 3.61 1.96
N THR A 158 -7.11 4.79 1.57
CA THR A 158 -8.32 4.87 0.73
C THR A 158 -8.08 4.28 -0.65
N GLY A 159 -6.92 4.56 -1.22
CA GLY A 159 -6.50 4.02 -2.53
C GLY A 159 -6.37 2.50 -2.49
N THR A 160 -5.58 1.97 -1.53
CA THR A 160 -5.30 0.53 -1.39
C THR A 160 -6.56 -0.26 -1.04
N SER A 161 -7.35 0.16 -0.04
CA SER A 161 -8.61 -0.51 0.31
C SER A 161 -9.61 -0.55 -0.85
N SER A 162 -9.69 0.54 -1.64
CA SER A 162 -10.57 0.59 -2.82
C SER A 162 -10.04 -0.26 -3.96
N PHE A 163 -8.73 -0.30 -4.15
CA PHE A 163 -8.07 -1.15 -5.14
C PHE A 163 -8.30 -2.63 -4.83
N TYR A 164 -8.04 -3.09 -3.62
CA TYR A 164 -8.32 -4.47 -3.24
C TYR A 164 -9.82 -4.79 -3.22
N GLY A 165 -10.66 -3.81 -2.92
CA GLY A 165 -12.12 -3.93 -3.10
C GLY A 165 -12.51 -4.16 -4.57
N MET A 166 -11.87 -3.47 -5.50
CA MET A 166 -12.03 -3.72 -6.93
C MET A 166 -11.55 -5.14 -7.30
N LEU A 167 -10.36 -5.55 -6.85
CA LEU A 167 -9.81 -6.89 -7.14
C LEU A 167 -10.71 -8.00 -6.63
N THR A 168 -11.28 -7.85 -5.43
CA THR A 168 -12.25 -8.81 -4.85
C THR A 168 -13.41 -9.10 -5.79
N HIS A 169 -13.92 -8.07 -6.49
CA HIS A 169 -15.09 -8.19 -7.38
C HIS A 169 -14.73 -8.47 -8.83
N ALA A 170 -13.55 -8.06 -9.28
CA ALA A 170 -13.09 -8.24 -10.65
C ALA A 170 -12.42 -9.60 -10.88
N SER A 171 -11.90 -10.23 -9.83
CA SER A 171 -11.16 -11.49 -9.96
C SER A 171 -12.00 -12.60 -10.53
N PRO A 172 -11.53 -13.28 -11.59
CA PRO A 172 -12.17 -14.49 -12.11
C PRO A 172 -11.85 -15.72 -11.26
N GLU A 173 -10.85 -15.63 -10.34
CA GLU A 173 -10.30 -16.75 -9.58
C GLU A 173 -10.65 -16.61 -8.09
N PRO A 174 -11.32 -17.61 -7.47
CA PRO A 174 -11.89 -17.46 -6.12
C PRO A 174 -10.86 -17.25 -5.00
N VAL A 175 -9.67 -17.88 -5.09
CA VAL A 175 -8.63 -17.71 -4.06
C VAL A 175 -8.06 -16.31 -4.10
N LEU A 176 -7.85 -15.73 -5.29
CA LEU A 176 -7.46 -14.33 -5.44
C LEU A 176 -8.53 -13.39 -4.89
N ALA A 177 -9.81 -13.64 -5.18
CA ALA A 177 -10.90 -12.84 -4.64
C ALA A 177 -10.91 -12.86 -3.11
N ALA A 178 -10.70 -14.01 -2.49
CA ALA A 178 -10.61 -14.17 -1.05
C ALA A 178 -9.39 -13.43 -0.47
N LEU A 179 -8.20 -13.60 -1.08
CA LEU A 179 -6.97 -12.91 -0.69
C LEU A 179 -7.16 -11.38 -0.75
N ALA A 180 -7.66 -10.86 -1.87
CA ALA A 180 -7.94 -9.43 -2.03
C ALA A 180 -8.95 -8.91 -1.00
N SER A 181 -9.93 -9.73 -0.60
CA SER A 181 -10.90 -9.37 0.46
C SER A 181 -10.23 -9.26 1.82
N HIS A 182 -9.31 -10.17 2.16
CA HIS A 182 -8.54 -10.10 3.42
C HIS A 182 -7.69 -8.84 3.48
N ILE A 183 -6.94 -8.55 2.43
CA ILE A 183 -6.11 -7.34 2.35
C ILE A 183 -6.99 -6.10 2.46
N ARG A 184 -8.06 -5.99 1.67
CA ARG A 184 -9.01 -4.86 1.75
C ARG A 184 -9.50 -4.58 3.17
N ASP A 185 -9.82 -5.62 3.93
CA ASP A 185 -10.35 -5.46 5.28
C ASP A 185 -9.30 -4.95 6.26
N ASP A 186 -8.02 -5.33 6.06
CA ASP A 186 -6.90 -4.76 6.80
C ASP A 186 -6.65 -3.31 6.40
N GLU A 187 -6.65 -2.96 5.11
CA GLU A 187 -6.51 -1.59 4.62
C GLU A 187 -7.57 -0.63 5.18
N VAL A 188 -8.82 -1.10 5.30
CA VAL A 188 -9.88 -0.34 6.01
C VAL A 188 -9.53 -0.19 7.50
N GLY A 189 -8.89 -1.18 8.10
CA GLY A 189 -8.36 -1.13 9.47
C GLY A 189 -7.23 -0.11 9.61
N HIS A 190 -6.28 -0.10 8.65
CA HIS A 190 -5.17 0.84 8.56
C HIS A 190 -5.68 2.28 8.42
N TYR A 191 -6.63 2.51 7.50
CA TYR A 191 -7.30 3.80 7.38
C TYR A 191 -7.86 4.31 8.72
N LYS A 192 -8.57 3.46 9.47
CA LYS A 192 -9.12 3.84 10.78
C LYS A 192 -8.02 4.16 11.78
N GLY A 193 -6.90 3.42 11.75
CA GLY A 193 -5.73 3.68 12.57
C GLY A 193 -5.12 5.05 12.28
N PHE A 194 -4.79 5.32 11.01
CA PHE A 194 -4.25 6.61 10.58
C PHE A 194 -5.22 7.76 10.84
N TYR A 195 -6.52 7.56 10.61
CA TYR A 195 -7.53 8.58 10.89
C TYR A 195 -7.64 8.89 12.39
N ARG A 196 -7.54 7.89 13.28
CA ARG A 196 -7.50 8.10 14.73
C ARG A 196 -6.28 8.96 15.11
N ILE A 197 -5.11 8.60 14.64
CA ILE A 197 -3.87 9.34 14.91
C ILE A 197 -3.96 10.77 14.32
N TYR A 198 -4.50 10.91 13.10
CA TYR A 198 -4.79 12.22 12.51
C TYR A 198 -5.64 13.09 13.45
N ARG A 199 -6.72 12.55 14.00
CA ARG A 199 -7.62 13.29 14.89
C ARG A 199 -6.91 13.76 16.17
N GLU A 200 -6.04 12.93 16.72
CA GLU A 200 -5.23 13.25 17.91
C GLU A 200 -4.26 14.41 17.62
N TYR A 201 -3.53 14.34 16.50
CA TYR A 201 -2.61 15.41 16.09
C TYR A 201 -3.34 16.68 15.65
N GLN A 202 -4.45 16.56 14.95
CA GLN A 202 -5.29 17.70 14.58
C GLN A 202 -5.81 18.47 15.82
N GLY A 203 -5.99 17.78 16.95
CA GLY A 203 -6.31 18.42 18.22
C GLY A 203 -5.14 19.18 18.86
N ARG A 204 -3.90 18.73 18.64
CA ARG A 204 -2.67 19.34 19.19
C ARG A 204 -2.10 20.44 18.29
N GLU A 205 -2.17 20.25 16.98
CA GLU A 205 -1.67 21.15 15.93
C GLU A 205 -2.78 21.40 14.88
N PRO A 206 -3.78 22.23 15.20
CA PRO A 206 -4.97 22.37 14.37
C PRO A 206 -4.68 23.01 13.02
N HIS A 207 -5.16 22.38 11.96
CA HIS A 207 -5.12 22.88 10.59
C HIS A 207 -6.51 23.24 10.10
N SER A 208 -6.60 24.28 9.27
CA SER A 208 -7.86 24.62 8.60
C SER A 208 -8.27 23.51 7.61
N ARG A 209 -9.59 23.37 7.40
CA ARG A 209 -10.12 22.41 6.38
C ARG A 209 -9.49 22.60 5.01
N TRP A 210 -9.10 23.83 4.67
CA TRP A 210 -8.42 24.11 3.40
C TRP A 210 -7.02 23.48 3.33
N HIS A 211 -6.23 23.55 4.39
CA HIS A 211 -4.92 22.90 4.45
C HIS A 211 -5.05 21.38 4.35
N VAL A 212 -6.01 20.79 5.07
CA VAL A 212 -6.29 19.36 5.00
C VAL A 212 -6.76 18.96 3.59
N ALA A 213 -7.69 19.72 3.00
CA ALA A 213 -8.16 19.47 1.63
C ALA A 213 -7.05 19.55 0.60
N ARG A 214 -6.14 20.53 0.73
CA ARG A 214 -4.97 20.67 -0.14
C ARG A 214 -4.02 19.48 0.01
N THR A 215 -3.81 19.00 1.22
CA THR A 215 -2.98 17.81 1.49
C THR A 215 -3.57 16.57 0.84
N ILE A 216 -4.88 16.34 1.05
CA ILE A 216 -5.61 15.22 0.43
C ILE A 216 -5.51 15.30 -1.09
N TRP A 217 -5.76 16.46 -1.68
CA TRP A 217 -5.69 16.65 -3.13
C TRP A 217 -4.29 16.36 -3.68
N ARG A 218 -3.25 16.96 -3.06
CA ARG A 218 -1.87 16.72 -3.48
C ARG A 218 -1.54 15.25 -3.42
N ARG A 219 -1.83 14.58 -2.31
CA ARG A 219 -1.53 13.16 -2.14
C ARG A 219 -2.30 12.29 -3.13
N ALA A 220 -3.58 12.58 -3.38
CA ALA A 220 -4.39 11.85 -4.34
C ALA A 220 -3.85 11.95 -5.78
N VAL A 221 -3.24 13.09 -6.14
CA VAL A 221 -2.61 13.28 -7.45
C VAL A 221 -1.22 12.65 -7.52
N GLU A 222 -0.47 12.62 -6.41
CA GLU A 222 0.89 12.08 -6.33
C GLU A 222 0.93 10.54 -6.29
N VAL A 223 0.00 9.91 -5.55
CA VAL A 223 -0.03 8.46 -5.25
C VAL A 223 -0.03 7.57 -6.49
N ASP A 224 -0.45 8.07 -7.64
CA ASP A 224 -0.72 7.23 -8.81
C ASP A 224 0.44 7.17 -9.82
N GLN A 225 1.64 7.71 -9.54
CA GLN A 225 2.58 7.95 -10.65
C GLN A 225 3.94 7.28 -10.55
N GLU A 226 4.60 7.20 -9.39
CA GLU A 226 5.96 6.69 -9.35
C GLU A 226 6.05 5.23 -8.90
N ASP A 227 5.46 4.86 -7.78
CA ASP A 227 5.53 3.51 -7.24
C ASP A 227 4.91 2.47 -8.18
N ALA A 228 3.67 2.70 -8.63
CA ALA A 228 3.00 1.81 -9.57
C ALA A 228 3.75 1.71 -10.91
N TYR A 229 4.26 2.85 -11.43
CA TYR A 229 5.06 2.83 -12.66
C TYR A 229 6.34 2.02 -12.49
N LEU A 230 7.10 2.26 -11.44
CA LEU A 230 8.38 1.59 -11.20
C LEU A 230 8.18 0.10 -10.90
N ALA A 231 7.12 -0.25 -10.18
CA ALA A 231 6.79 -1.65 -9.92
C ALA A 231 6.43 -2.39 -11.22
N VAL A 232 5.50 -1.87 -12.03
CA VAL A 232 5.13 -2.48 -13.32
C VAL A 232 6.30 -2.51 -14.29
N LYS A 233 7.14 -1.47 -14.32
CA LYS A 233 8.38 -1.43 -15.11
C LYS A 233 9.27 -2.63 -14.77
N ASN A 234 9.57 -2.84 -13.49
CA ASN A 234 10.49 -3.90 -13.08
C ASN A 234 9.90 -5.31 -13.27
N VAL A 235 8.57 -5.48 -13.14
CA VAL A 235 7.90 -6.71 -13.56
C VAL A 235 8.11 -6.96 -15.05
N SER A 236 7.90 -5.93 -15.90
CA SER A 236 8.03 -6.06 -17.35
C SER A 236 9.46 -6.37 -17.81
N LEU A 237 10.47 -5.68 -17.24
CA LEU A 237 11.86 -5.88 -17.59
C LEU A 237 12.32 -7.32 -17.33
N VAL A 238 11.81 -7.95 -16.28
CA VAL A 238 12.17 -9.33 -15.93
C VAL A 238 11.35 -10.35 -16.73
N HIS A 239 10.03 -10.17 -16.77
CA HIS A 239 9.13 -11.15 -17.38
C HIS A 239 9.28 -11.21 -18.90
N GLU A 240 9.46 -10.09 -19.57
CA GLU A 240 9.56 -10.02 -21.03
C GLU A 240 11.00 -9.95 -21.52
N ALA A 241 11.97 -9.97 -20.61
CA ALA A 241 13.41 -9.73 -20.95
C ALA A 241 13.60 -8.49 -21.81
N ARG A 242 12.79 -7.45 -21.60
CA ARG A 242 12.84 -6.20 -22.35
C ARG A 242 14.06 -5.36 -21.95
N ALA A 243 14.55 -4.60 -22.92
CA ALA A 243 15.62 -3.64 -22.65
C ALA A 243 15.11 -2.36 -21.96
N ASP A 244 13.83 -2.00 -22.18
CA ASP A 244 13.20 -0.81 -21.61
C ASP A 244 11.70 -0.99 -21.36
N PHE A 245 11.15 -0.11 -20.52
CA PHE A 245 9.72 0.05 -20.30
C PHE A 245 9.43 1.53 -20.07
N THR A 246 8.60 2.10 -20.92
CA THR A 246 8.38 3.55 -20.97
C THR A 246 7.08 3.98 -20.24
N ARG A 247 6.96 5.30 -19.99
CA ARG A 247 5.70 5.89 -19.51
C ARG A 247 4.54 5.70 -20.51
N HIS A 248 4.82 5.50 -21.79
CA HIS A 248 3.80 5.18 -22.78
C HIS A 248 3.27 3.75 -22.57
N ASP A 249 4.14 2.78 -22.33
CA ASP A 249 3.75 1.38 -22.03
C ASP A 249 2.89 1.33 -20.76
N PHE A 250 3.28 2.06 -19.72
CA PHE A 250 2.52 2.16 -18.48
C PHE A 250 1.12 2.76 -18.71
N ARG A 251 1.01 3.82 -19.51
CA ARG A 251 -0.30 4.40 -19.87
C ARG A 251 -1.17 3.39 -20.61
N ALA A 252 -0.60 2.61 -21.51
CA ALA A 252 -1.33 1.56 -22.23
C ALA A 252 -1.83 0.48 -21.25
N PHE A 253 -1.00 0.04 -20.30
CA PHE A 253 -1.41 -0.87 -19.22
C PHE A 253 -2.55 -0.27 -18.38
N ARG A 254 -2.40 0.95 -17.88
CA ARG A 254 -3.44 1.64 -17.10
C ARG A 254 -4.78 1.76 -17.86
N ASN A 255 -4.73 2.02 -19.15
CA ASN A 255 -5.94 2.13 -19.97
C ASN A 255 -6.72 0.80 -20.03
N ARG A 256 -6.04 -0.35 -19.99
CA ARG A 256 -6.70 -1.67 -19.90
C ARG A 256 -7.34 -1.89 -18.53
N ILE A 257 -6.62 -1.53 -17.46
CA ILE A 257 -7.15 -1.66 -16.10
C ILE A 257 -8.33 -0.72 -15.82
N ARG A 258 -8.42 0.43 -16.50
CA ARG A 258 -9.55 1.37 -16.38
C ARG A 258 -10.92 0.73 -16.60
N ALA A 259 -11.01 -0.30 -17.45
CA ALA A 259 -12.27 -1.00 -17.66
C ALA A 259 -12.77 -1.68 -16.37
N TRP A 260 -11.85 -2.31 -15.63
CA TRP A 260 -12.16 -2.92 -14.32
C TRP A 260 -12.48 -1.85 -13.27
N MET A 261 -11.73 -0.74 -13.24
CA MET A 261 -12.01 0.38 -12.34
C MET A 261 -13.41 0.95 -12.57
N ARG A 262 -13.82 1.19 -13.82
CA ARG A 262 -15.17 1.70 -14.12
C ARG A 262 -16.28 0.78 -13.59
N GLN A 263 -16.09 -0.52 -13.67
CA GLN A 263 -17.10 -1.51 -13.33
C GLN A 263 -17.11 -1.85 -11.83
N TYR A 264 -15.95 -2.01 -11.20
CA TYR A 264 -15.83 -2.64 -9.90
C TYR A 264 -15.28 -1.72 -8.80
N TYR A 265 -14.71 -0.55 -9.15
CA TYR A 265 -14.12 0.33 -8.14
C TYR A 265 -15.19 0.94 -7.23
N PRO A 266 -15.01 0.91 -5.89
CA PRO A 266 -16.02 1.35 -4.93
C PRO A 266 -16.02 2.88 -4.76
N PHE A 267 -16.29 3.64 -5.81
CA PHE A 267 -16.20 5.12 -5.84
C PHE A 267 -16.89 5.81 -4.66
N GLN A 268 -18.06 5.31 -4.24
CA GLN A 268 -18.80 5.95 -3.15
C GLN A 268 -18.05 5.83 -1.81
N SER A 269 -17.50 4.66 -1.51
CA SER A 269 -16.72 4.42 -0.30
C SER A 269 -15.41 5.20 -0.34
N ALA A 270 -14.69 5.17 -1.45
CA ALA A 270 -13.46 5.92 -1.66
C ALA A 270 -13.65 7.42 -1.43
N VAL A 271 -14.66 8.03 -2.06
CA VAL A 271 -14.96 9.47 -1.88
C VAL A 271 -15.33 9.79 -0.43
N LYS A 272 -16.12 8.94 0.24
CA LYS A 272 -16.45 9.15 1.66
C LYS A 272 -15.20 9.10 2.53
N MET A 273 -14.31 8.13 2.33
CA MET A 273 -13.06 8.00 3.08
C MET A 273 -12.16 9.22 2.85
N LEU A 274 -11.98 9.67 1.60
CA LEU A 274 -11.20 10.87 1.27
C LEU A 274 -11.75 12.14 1.94
N LEU A 275 -13.06 12.27 2.09
CA LEU A 275 -13.70 13.46 2.68
C LEU A 275 -13.78 13.41 4.22
N THR A 276 -13.62 12.23 4.83
CA THR A 276 -13.75 12.06 6.29
C THR A 276 -12.80 12.97 7.09
N PRO A 277 -11.50 13.15 6.73
CA PRO A 277 -10.60 14.04 7.48
C PRO A 277 -10.99 15.53 7.42
N LEU A 278 -11.85 15.93 6.47
CA LEU A 278 -12.33 17.33 6.38
C LEU A 278 -13.41 17.65 7.39
N ASP A 279 -13.99 16.66 8.04
CA ASP A 279 -15.06 16.84 9.04
C ASP A 279 -16.16 17.81 8.55
N LEU A 280 -16.66 17.54 7.34
CA LEU A 280 -17.69 18.37 6.71
C LEU A 280 -19.04 18.18 7.40
N PRO A 281 -19.84 19.24 7.56
CA PRO A 281 -21.23 19.10 8.02
C PRO A 281 -22.04 18.12 7.17
N ALA A 282 -22.90 17.33 7.78
CA ALA A 282 -23.68 16.30 7.10
C ALA A 282 -24.48 16.79 5.86
N PRO A 283 -25.10 18.00 5.86
CA PRO A 283 -25.75 18.51 4.65
C PRO A 283 -24.77 18.72 3.49
N LEU A 284 -23.56 19.21 3.79
CA LEU A 284 -22.53 19.45 2.78
C LEU A 284 -21.97 18.11 2.23
N GLN A 285 -21.76 17.11 3.09
CA GLN A 285 -21.36 15.78 2.65
C GLN A 285 -22.39 15.15 1.70
N ARG A 286 -23.69 15.27 1.99
CA ARG A 286 -24.77 14.75 1.13
C ARG A 286 -24.77 15.38 -0.26
N LEU A 287 -24.32 16.63 -0.39
CA LEU A 287 -24.20 17.33 -1.67
C LEU A 287 -22.89 16.97 -2.40
N VAL A 288 -21.76 17.02 -1.70
CA VAL A 288 -20.43 16.89 -2.31
C VAL A 288 -20.12 15.45 -2.73
N VAL A 289 -20.51 14.45 -1.93
CA VAL A 289 -20.19 13.04 -2.24
C VAL A 289 -20.74 12.60 -3.61
N PRO A 290 -22.02 12.79 -3.96
CA PRO A 290 -22.52 12.38 -5.28
C PRO A 290 -21.83 13.10 -6.44
N LEU A 291 -21.53 14.41 -6.27
CA LEU A 291 -20.83 15.20 -7.29
C LEU A 291 -19.41 14.67 -7.54
N MET A 292 -18.65 14.39 -6.48
CA MET A 292 -17.30 13.83 -6.58
C MET A 292 -17.31 12.41 -7.16
N VAL A 293 -18.27 11.57 -6.76
CA VAL A 293 -18.45 10.23 -7.36
C VAL A 293 -18.72 10.31 -8.85
N GLY A 294 -19.63 11.23 -9.26
CA GLY A 294 -19.92 11.47 -10.68
C GLY A 294 -18.71 11.97 -11.46
N GLY A 295 -17.93 12.86 -10.87
CA GLY A 295 -16.66 13.35 -11.43
C GLY A 295 -15.61 12.24 -11.57
N ALA A 296 -15.35 11.48 -10.49
CA ALA A 296 -14.39 10.40 -10.48
C ALA A 296 -14.68 9.32 -11.53
N ARG A 297 -15.95 8.92 -11.68
CA ARG A 297 -16.36 7.93 -12.70
C ARG A 297 -16.12 8.40 -14.14
N ARG A 298 -16.08 9.72 -14.40
CA ARG A 298 -15.82 10.28 -15.74
C ARG A 298 -14.33 10.33 -16.07
N ILE A 299 -13.47 10.47 -15.06
CA ILE A 299 -12.02 10.58 -15.22
C ILE A 299 -11.40 9.19 -15.41
N VAL A 300 -11.92 8.18 -14.76
CA VAL A 300 -11.56 6.77 -14.91
C VAL A 300 -12.28 6.18 -16.12
#